data_5b0f9bbb751f47db933511836740ce74
#
_entry.id   5b0f9bbb751f47db933511836740ce74
#
_cell.length_a   1.000
_cell.length_b   1.000
_cell.length_c   1.000
_cell.angle_alpha   90.00
_cell.angle_beta   90.00
_cell.angle_gamma   90.00
#
_symmetry.space_group_name_H-M   'P 1'
#
loop_
_entity.id
_entity.type
_entity.pdbx_description
1 polymer ?
#
loop_
_entity_poly.entity_id
_entity_poly.type
_entity_poly.pdbx_seq_one_letter_code
_entity_poly.pdbx_strand_id
1 'polypeptide(L)'
;MHVIVAGCGRVGSHLAQALSYEAHDVVVIDRDPGSFRRLGSAFNGITLEGVSFDEEVLLEAGIEQAGALAAVTNYDNSNLMTSEIASNIYGVPNVLSRLYNTGKELTYFKLGIDYICSTTLLAERMREVLFQGEEVVVQQDRLDVGIQVIEFVVTGEGEGKRAGNFDYGVSSRLIRLLRDNKEVPWKPDTTLVTGDRAVISMRKEGWQVIRDCLGEAPLNSKACRLVITPSSARAIEGVDEEPERATIVIAGCSAVGAQLAYILSMDGHDVTVVEEDPVLFYRLPSQYGGRTLRGRAYDSEALIEAGIEKADAFAATTKLDNTNLMAAEVARHIFNVPHVTARLFNPDKEATFRALGVNYVCGTRLLAQAMLERMLHLPVAGRGSCFNNMLDIVEFTCPESWDGRTMRYASDKTGVSFAYVVRRSTGYLADANFVLRKGDSITGLGSSKRILRLERYLRKQQEG
;
A
#
# COMPACT_ATOMS: atom_id res chain seq x y z
N MET A 1 8.07 -23.00 -10.75
CA MET A 1 7.55 -22.41 -12.00
C MET A 1 8.67 -21.69 -12.68
N HIS A 2 8.79 -21.78 -14.03
CA HIS A 2 9.73 -20.98 -14.81
C HIS A 2 9.19 -19.55 -14.97
N VAL A 3 9.98 -18.54 -14.59
CA VAL A 3 9.57 -17.13 -14.58
C VAL A 3 10.63 -16.28 -15.27
N ILE A 4 10.20 -15.45 -16.21
CA ILE A 4 11.07 -14.49 -16.90
C ILE A 4 10.83 -13.09 -16.34
N VAL A 5 11.91 -12.41 -15.93
CA VAL A 5 11.88 -11.01 -15.50
C VAL A 5 12.62 -10.16 -16.53
N ALA A 6 11.89 -9.44 -17.35
CA ALA A 6 12.41 -8.60 -18.41
C ALA A 6 12.72 -7.18 -17.90
N GLY A 7 13.99 -6.95 -17.58
CA GLY A 7 14.56 -5.74 -16.99
C GLY A 7 15.16 -5.98 -15.61
N CYS A 8 16.47 -5.74 -15.45
CA CYS A 8 17.21 -5.85 -14.19
C CYS A 8 17.46 -4.48 -13.54
N GLY A 9 16.47 -3.58 -13.61
CA GLY A 9 16.46 -2.33 -12.85
C GLY A 9 16.24 -2.60 -11.35
N ARG A 10 16.05 -1.54 -10.54
CA ARG A 10 15.79 -1.68 -9.10
C ARG A 10 14.57 -2.57 -8.80
N VAL A 11 13.47 -2.40 -9.52
CA VAL A 11 12.26 -3.20 -9.32
C VAL A 11 12.48 -4.64 -9.77
N GLY A 12 12.99 -4.84 -10.98
CA GLY A 12 13.18 -6.20 -11.53
C GLY A 12 14.17 -7.03 -10.72
N SER A 13 15.26 -6.43 -10.22
CA SER A 13 16.20 -7.15 -9.37
C SER A 13 15.57 -7.58 -8.04
N HIS A 14 14.76 -6.72 -7.40
CA HIS A 14 14.04 -7.08 -6.15
C HIS A 14 12.98 -8.16 -6.42
N LEU A 15 12.24 -8.04 -7.51
CA LEU A 15 11.26 -9.05 -7.91
C LEU A 15 11.93 -10.41 -8.19
N ALA A 16 13.03 -10.41 -8.94
CA ALA A 16 13.77 -11.62 -9.27
C ALA A 16 14.37 -12.30 -8.02
N GLN A 17 14.92 -11.51 -7.09
CA GLN A 17 15.40 -12.02 -5.79
C GLN A 17 14.27 -12.65 -4.98
N ALA A 18 13.10 -12.01 -4.91
CA ALA A 18 11.94 -12.52 -4.17
C ALA A 18 11.43 -13.83 -4.79
N LEU A 19 11.31 -13.89 -6.12
CA LEU A 19 10.91 -15.11 -6.84
C LEU A 19 11.92 -16.25 -6.64
N SER A 20 13.22 -15.96 -6.71
CA SER A 20 14.28 -16.94 -6.46
C SER A 20 14.26 -17.44 -5.01
N TYR A 21 14.02 -16.57 -4.04
CA TYR A 21 13.87 -16.95 -2.63
C TYR A 21 12.67 -17.88 -2.40
N GLU A 22 11.60 -17.73 -3.19
CA GLU A 22 10.43 -18.63 -3.18
C GLU A 22 10.63 -19.92 -4.01
N ALA A 23 11.88 -20.19 -4.42
CA ALA A 23 12.28 -21.38 -5.17
C ALA A 23 11.64 -21.49 -6.57
N HIS A 24 11.36 -20.36 -7.22
CA HIS A 24 11.04 -20.35 -8.65
C HIS A 24 12.32 -20.40 -9.49
N ASP A 25 12.21 -20.99 -10.69
CA ASP A 25 13.25 -20.95 -11.71
C ASP A 25 13.16 -19.61 -12.44
N VAL A 26 14.15 -18.72 -12.22
CA VAL A 26 14.08 -17.33 -12.65
C VAL A 26 15.14 -17.01 -13.67
N VAL A 27 14.73 -16.49 -14.83
CA VAL A 27 15.61 -15.90 -15.83
C VAL A 27 15.41 -14.39 -15.86
N VAL A 28 16.51 -13.63 -15.76
CA VAL A 28 16.47 -12.15 -15.78
C VAL A 28 17.13 -11.66 -17.06
N ILE A 29 16.40 -10.90 -17.87
CA ILE A 29 16.89 -10.31 -19.12
C ILE A 29 17.18 -8.82 -18.89
N ASP A 30 18.35 -8.34 -19.29
CA ASP A 30 18.64 -6.90 -19.38
C ASP A 30 19.69 -6.65 -20.47
N ARG A 31 19.55 -5.52 -21.18
CA ARG A 31 20.51 -5.10 -22.20
C ARG A 31 21.85 -4.60 -21.65
N ASP A 32 21.87 -4.22 -20.35
CA ASP A 32 23.07 -3.75 -19.65
C ASP A 32 23.52 -4.83 -18.65
N PRO A 33 24.59 -5.58 -18.96
CA PRO A 33 25.09 -6.62 -18.06
C PRO A 33 25.55 -6.06 -16.71
N GLY A 34 25.89 -4.77 -16.63
CA GLY A 34 26.21 -4.08 -15.37
C GLY A 34 25.04 -4.02 -14.40
N SER A 35 23.82 -4.12 -14.91
CA SER A 35 22.59 -4.10 -14.08
C SER A 35 22.44 -5.36 -13.23
N PHE A 36 22.99 -6.51 -13.66
CA PHE A 36 22.92 -7.79 -12.94
C PHE A 36 23.62 -7.77 -11.57
N ARG A 37 24.53 -6.83 -11.33
CA ARG A 37 25.16 -6.65 -10.00
C ARG A 37 24.12 -6.39 -8.89
N ARG A 38 22.92 -5.89 -9.24
CA ARG A 38 21.83 -5.64 -8.26
C ARG A 38 21.20 -6.91 -7.72
N LEU A 39 21.37 -8.04 -8.43
CA LEU A 39 20.85 -9.34 -7.97
C LEU A 39 21.61 -9.88 -6.75
N GLY A 40 22.87 -9.45 -6.55
CA GLY A 40 23.68 -9.90 -5.44
C GLY A 40 24.05 -11.40 -5.51
N SER A 41 24.82 -11.87 -4.53
CA SER A 41 25.35 -13.25 -4.51
C SER A 41 24.31 -14.31 -4.07
N ALA A 42 23.19 -13.90 -3.53
CA ALA A 42 22.12 -14.81 -3.07
C ALA A 42 21.13 -15.19 -4.18
N PHE A 43 21.18 -14.52 -5.33
CA PHE A 43 20.33 -14.85 -6.46
C PHE A 43 20.78 -16.16 -7.11
N ASN A 44 19.86 -17.12 -7.22
CA ASN A 44 20.13 -18.46 -7.76
C ASN A 44 19.39 -18.70 -9.08
N GLY A 45 19.27 -17.67 -9.92
CA GLY A 45 18.67 -17.77 -11.25
C GLY A 45 19.70 -17.53 -12.35
N ILE A 46 19.21 -17.44 -13.58
CA ILE A 46 20.01 -17.20 -14.79
C ILE A 46 19.91 -15.72 -15.18
N THR A 47 21.00 -15.13 -15.65
CA THR A 47 21.02 -13.78 -16.24
C THR A 47 21.33 -13.88 -17.71
N LEU A 48 20.55 -13.17 -18.53
CA LEU A 48 20.69 -13.15 -19.98
C LEU A 48 20.83 -11.71 -20.46
N GLU A 49 21.93 -11.43 -21.16
CA GLU A 49 22.12 -10.12 -21.80
C GLU A 49 21.33 -10.06 -23.12
N GLY A 50 20.44 -9.07 -23.23
CA GLY A 50 19.65 -8.90 -24.44
C GLY A 50 18.54 -7.88 -24.32
N VAL A 51 17.87 -7.63 -25.44
CA VAL A 51 16.70 -6.77 -25.52
C VAL A 51 15.45 -7.58 -25.16
N SER A 52 14.65 -7.10 -24.21
CA SER A 52 13.54 -7.85 -23.60
C SER A 52 12.40 -8.26 -24.56
N PHE A 53 12.31 -7.65 -25.73
CA PHE A 53 11.32 -7.97 -26.77
C PHE A 53 11.96 -8.57 -28.03
N ASP A 54 13.24 -8.96 -27.97
CA ASP A 54 13.92 -9.71 -29.02
C ASP A 54 13.51 -11.18 -28.91
N GLU A 55 13.03 -11.74 -30.03
CA GLU A 55 12.49 -13.09 -30.07
C GLU A 55 13.55 -14.15 -29.77
N GLU A 56 14.77 -13.98 -30.29
CA GLU A 56 15.89 -14.92 -30.05
C GLU A 56 16.25 -14.92 -28.55
N VAL A 57 16.28 -13.74 -27.93
CA VAL A 57 16.56 -13.59 -26.49
C VAL A 57 15.46 -14.21 -25.64
N LEU A 58 14.18 -14.03 -26.01
CA LEU A 58 13.05 -14.62 -25.32
C LEU A 58 13.05 -16.16 -25.44
N LEU A 59 13.41 -16.70 -26.61
CA LEU A 59 13.56 -18.15 -26.82
C LEU A 59 14.72 -18.72 -25.97
N GLU A 60 15.86 -18.03 -25.93
CA GLU A 60 16.99 -18.41 -25.06
C GLU A 60 16.62 -18.36 -23.59
N ALA A 61 15.76 -17.38 -23.18
CA ALA A 61 15.21 -17.30 -21.85
C ALA A 61 14.17 -18.38 -21.51
N GLY A 62 13.80 -19.23 -22.46
CA GLY A 62 12.85 -20.34 -22.26
C GLY A 62 11.39 -19.90 -22.23
N ILE A 63 11.00 -18.89 -23.02
CA ILE A 63 9.64 -18.31 -23.01
C ILE A 63 8.56 -19.34 -23.31
N GLU A 64 8.84 -20.36 -24.13
CA GLU A 64 7.89 -21.42 -24.49
C GLU A 64 7.47 -22.27 -23.28
N GLN A 65 8.30 -22.34 -22.22
CA GLN A 65 8.02 -23.07 -20.99
C GLN A 65 7.69 -22.13 -19.81
N ALA A 66 7.67 -20.82 -20.06
CA ALA A 66 7.43 -19.84 -19.00
C ALA A 66 5.99 -19.91 -18.48
N GLY A 67 5.86 -20.10 -17.17
CA GLY A 67 4.58 -19.99 -16.48
C GLY A 67 4.21 -18.55 -16.16
N ALA A 68 5.20 -17.63 -16.15
CA ALA A 68 4.96 -16.20 -15.95
C ALA A 68 6.07 -15.34 -16.55
N LEU A 69 5.71 -14.10 -16.96
CA LEU A 69 6.65 -13.08 -17.42
C LEU A 69 6.32 -11.72 -16.80
N ALA A 70 7.34 -11.03 -16.25
CA ALA A 70 7.24 -9.65 -15.78
C ALA A 70 8.05 -8.70 -16.67
N ALA A 71 7.39 -7.78 -17.37
CA ALA A 71 8.03 -6.73 -18.15
C ALA A 71 8.22 -5.48 -17.26
N VAL A 72 9.45 -5.23 -16.79
CA VAL A 72 9.76 -4.21 -15.76
C VAL A 72 10.92 -3.28 -16.13
N THR A 73 11.14 -3.08 -17.41
CA THR A 73 12.11 -2.10 -17.89
C THR A 73 11.70 -0.67 -17.55
N ASN A 74 12.55 0.30 -17.84
CA ASN A 74 12.24 1.72 -17.64
C ASN A 74 11.40 2.35 -18.77
N TYR A 75 11.00 1.57 -19.78
CA TYR A 75 10.33 2.06 -20.98
C TYR A 75 8.97 1.36 -21.17
N ASP A 76 7.88 2.10 -21.07
CA ASP A 76 6.53 1.56 -21.24
C ASP A 76 6.33 0.83 -22.58
N ASN A 77 6.89 1.37 -23.68
CA ASN A 77 6.75 0.74 -24.98
C ASN A 77 7.49 -0.61 -25.06
N SER A 78 8.69 -0.71 -24.44
CA SER A 78 9.41 -2.00 -24.35
C SER A 78 8.63 -2.99 -23.48
N ASN A 79 8.09 -2.54 -22.36
CA ASN A 79 7.27 -3.38 -21.49
C ASN A 79 6.01 -3.88 -22.21
N LEU A 80 5.34 -2.99 -22.94
CA LEU A 80 4.17 -3.35 -23.73
C LEU A 80 4.52 -4.38 -24.82
N MET A 81 5.56 -4.13 -25.61
CA MET A 81 6.00 -5.04 -26.69
C MET A 81 6.38 -6.42 -26.13
N THR A 82 7.19 -6.46 -25.05
CA THR A 82 7.55 -7.72 -24.39
C THR A 82 6.31 -8.48 -23.91
N SER A 83 5.33 -7.77 -23.34
CA SER A 83 4.11 -8.40 -22.82
C SER A 83 3.21 -8.91 -23.96
N GLU A 84 3.07 -8.15 -25.06
CA GLU A 84 2.35 -8.58 -26.26
C GLU A 84 2.94 -9.85 -26.88
N ILE A 85 4.27 -9.90 -27.05
CA ILE A 85 4.96 -11.08 -27.57
C ILE A 85 4.74 -12.28 -26.64
N ALA A 86 4.96 -12.10 -25.35
CA ALA A 86 4.80 -13.17 -24.36
C ALA A 86 3.37 -13.73 -24.33
N SER A 87 2.37 -12.84 -24.32
CA SER A 87 0.96 -13.22 -24.21
C SER A 87 0.41 -13.77 -25.52
N ASN A 88 0.59 -13.03 -26.63
CA ASN A 88 -0.13 -13.29 -27.88
C ASN A 88 0.61 -14.23 -28.85
N ILE A 89 1.96 -14.29 -28.77
CA ILE A 89 2.75 -15.17 -29.63
C ILE A 89 3.07 -16.49 -28.90
N TYR A 90 3.57 -16.41 -27.67
CA TYR A 90 4.01 -17.59 -26.91
C TYR A 90 2.96 -18.12 -25.93
N GLY A 91 1.86 -17.40 -25.73
CA GLY A 91 0.76 -17.85 -24.86
C GLY A 91 1.16 -18.03 -23.39
N VAL A 92 2.12 -17.24 -22.89
CA VAL A 92 2.51 -17.26 -21.47
C VAL A 92 1.29 -16.94 -20.60
N PRO A 93 0.90 -17.82 -19.66
CA PRO A 93 -0.39 -17.68 -18.95
C PRO A 93 -0.45 -16.46 -18.02
N ASN A 94 0.68 -16.05 -17.45
CA ASN A 94 0.72 -14.95 -16.49
C ASN A 94 1.72 -13.89 -16.96
N VAL A 95 1.24 -12.89 -17.69
CA VAL A 95 2.06 -11.77 -18.17
C VAL A 95 1.69 -10.51 -17.42
N LEU A 96 2.67 -9.87 -16.77
CA LEU A 96 2.46 -8.64 -16.01
C LEU A 96 3.41 -7.55 -16.46
N SER A 97 2.88 -6.40 -16.81
CA SER A 97 3.64 -5.25 -17.29
C SER A 97 3.70 -4.13 -16.23
N ARG A 98 4.86 -3.52 -16.12
CA ARG A 98 5.01 -2.25 -15.42
C ARG A 98 4.65 -1.10 -16.33
N LEU A 99 3.87 -0.15 -15.82
CA LEU A 99 3.50 1.08 -16.49
C LEU A 99 3.95 2.30 -15.68
N TYR A 100 4.50 3.31 -16.34
CA TYR A 100 4.89 4.59 -15.74
C TYR A 100 3.91 5.70 -16.09
N ASN A 101 3.50 5.77 -17.35
CA ASN A 101 2.67 6.86 -17.87
C ASN A 101 1.19 6.51 -17.74
N THR A 102 0.52 7.15 -16.78
CA THR A 102 -0.92 6.98 -16.52
C THR A 102 -1.77 7.22 -17.76
N GLY A 103 -1.36 8.12 -18.68
CA GLY A 103 -2.05 8.36 -19.94
C GLY A 103 -2.09 7.17 -20.91
N LYS A 104 -1.31 6.11 -20.65
CA LYS A 104 -1.31 4.88 -21.46
C LYS A 104 -2.16 3.74 -20.86
N GLU A 105 -2.75 3.92 -19.69
CA GLU A 105 -3.55 2.88 -19.03
C GLU A 105 -4.67 2.36 -19.92
N LEU A 106 -5.37 3.25 -20.62
CA LEU A 106 -6.42 2.87 -21.57
C LEU A 106 -5.89 2.00 -22.73
N THR A 107 -4.65 2.23 -23.18
CA THR A 107 -4.02 1.42 -24.25
C THR A 107 -3.76 0.02 -23.75
N TYR A 108 -3.14 -0.15 -22.57
CA TYR A 108 -2.89 -1.45 -21.97
C TYR A 108 -4.19 -2.22 -21.72
N PHE A 109 -5.20 -1.54 -21.18
CA PHE A 109 -6.52 -2.13 -20.96
C PHE A 109 -7.17 -2.62 -22.27
N LYS A 110 -7.14 -1.80 -23.36
CA LYS A 110 -7.71 -2.19 -24.66
C LYS A 110 -6.97 -3.37 -25.31
N LEU A 111 -5.69 -3.53 -25.06
CA LEU A 111 -4.89 -4.64 -25.54
C LEU A 111 -5.00 -5.89 -24.64
N GLY A 112 -5.71 -5.81 -23.54
CA GLY A 112 -5.87 -6.92 -22.59
C GLY A 112 -4.60 -7.29 -21.83
N ILE A 113 -3.62 -6.38 -21.78
CA ILE A 113 -2.37 -6.58 -21.04
C ILE A 113 -2.58 -6.22 -19.56
N ASP A 114 -2.28 -7.17 -18.69
CA ASP A 114 -2.28 -6.92 -17.24
C ASP A 114 -1.10 -6.03 -16.85
N TYR A 115 -1.37 -4.99 -16.06
CA TYR A 115 -0.34 -4.01 -15.70
C TYR A 115 -0.49 -3.47 -14.28
N ILE A 116 0.62 -2.95 -13.76
CA ILE A 116 0.63 -2.12 -12.55
C ILE A 116 1.20 -0.76 -12.91
N CYS A 117 0.40 0.30 -12.75
CA CYS A 117 0.86 1.66 -12.90
C CYS A 117 1.64 2.10 -11.65
N SER A 118 2.97 2.11 -11.77
CA SER A 118 3.87 2.45 -10.67
C SER A 118 3.68 3.88 -10.15
N THR A 119 3.25 4.79 -11.01
CA THR A 119 3.00 6.20 -10.67
C THR A 119 1.76 6.32 -9.78
N THR A 120 0.64 5.72 -10.18
CA THR A 120 -0.62 5.72 -9.43
C THR A 120 -0.45 4.99 -8.09
N LEU A 121 0.12 3.78 -8.13
CA LEU A 121 0.36 2.99 -6.91
C LEU A 121 1.16 3.75 -5.85
N LEU A 122 2.23 4.44 -6.27
CA LEU A 122 3.08 5.18 -5.35
C LEU A 122 2.41 6.47 -4.85
N ALA A 123 1.67 7.18 -5.72
CA ALA A 123 0.95 8.39 -5.33
C ALA A 123 -0.16 8.08 -4.32
N GLU A 124 -0.94 7.02 -4.54
CA GLU A 124 -1.96 6.56 -3.60
C GLU A 124 -1.34 6.17 -2.24
N ARG A 125 -0.23 5.42 -2.26
CA ARG A 125 0.45 5.06 -1.02
C ARG A 125 1.02 6.27 -0.28
N MET A 126 1.54 7.26 -0.99
CA MET A 126 2.01 8.52 -0.38
C MET A 126 0.85 9.32 0.20
N ARG A 127 -0.31 9.37 -0.49
CA ARG A 127 -1.53 9.95 0.06
C ARG A 127 -1.93 9.30 1.38
N GLU A 128 -1.98 7.98 1.42
CA GLU A 128 -2.30 7.23 2.64
C GLU A 128 -1.33 7.59 3.79
N VAL A 129 -0.02 7.62 3.51
CA VAL A 129 1.01 7.94 4.53
C VAL A 129 0.92 9.39 5.00
N LEU A 130 0.59 10.34 4.12
CA LEU A 130 0.41 11.75 4.50
C LEU A 130 -0.72 11.94 5.51
N PHE A 131 -1.78 11.15 5.38
CA PHE A 131 -2.96 11.27 6.23
C PHE A 131 -3.05 10.22 7.32
N GLN A 132 -2.01 9.39 7.50
CA GLN A 132 -1.90 8.53 8.68
C GLN A 132 -1.71 9.41 9.92
N GLY A 133 -2.82 9.92 10.44
CA GLY A 133 -2.87 10.59 11.72
C GLY A 133 -2.40 9.66 12.83
N GLU A 134 -1.78 10.21 13.88
CA GLU A 134 -1.22 9.39 14.97
C GLU A 134 -2.31 8.67 15.79
N GLU A 135 -3.58 9.07 15.69
CA GLU A 135 -4.65 8.64 16.60
C GLU A 135 -5.63 7.62 15.97
N VAL A 136 -6.09 7.84 14.74
CA VAL A 136 -7.06 6.93 14.06
C VAL A 136 -6.73 6.80 12.57
N VAL A 137 -6.63 5.57 12.06
CA VAL A 137 -6.36 5.28 10.65
C VAL A 137 -7.35 4.26 10.11
N VAL A 138 -8.04 4.59 9.02
CA VAL A 138 -8.85 3.61 8.29
C VAL A 138 -7.92 2.78 7.41
N GLN A 139 -7.73 1.52 7.77
CA GLN A 139 -6.82 0.61 7.08
C GLN A 139 -7.47 -0.07 5.88
N GLN A 140 -8.78 -0.31 5.95
CA GLN A 140 -9.55 -0.90 4.87
C GLN A 140 -10.99 -0.39 4.96
N ASP A 141 -11.50 0.09 3.84
CA ASP A 141 -12.87 0.57 3.69
C ASP A 141 -13.61 -0.27 2.65
N ARG A 142 -14.56 -1.07 3.11
CA ARG A 142 -15.45 -1.88 2.28
C ARG A 142 -16.86 -1.31 2.36
N LEU A 143 -17.02 -0.10 1.78
CA LEU A 143 -18.32 0.58 1.71
C LEU A 143 -19.40 -0.27 1.04
N ASP A 144 -19.02 -1.13 0.09
CA ASP A 144 -19.92 -2.07 -0.58
C ASP A 144 -20.62 -3.04 0.39
N VAL A 145 -19.99 -3.36 1.52
CA VAL A 145 -20.54 -4.25 2.56
C VAL A 145 -20.72 -3.55 3.93
N GLY A 146 -20.43 -2.25 4.00
CA GLY A 146 -20.61 -1.42 5.20
C GLY A 146 -19.69 -1.78 6.37
N ILE A 147 -18.47 -2.25 6.10
CA ILE A 147 -17.47 -2.61 7.13
C ILE A 147 -16.16 -1.88 6.89
N GLN A 148 -15.60 -1.35 7.96
CA GLN A 148 -14.29 -0.69 8.00
C GLN A 148 -13.35 -1.41 8.96
N VAL A 149 -12.05 -1.45 8.64
CA VAL A 149 -10.98 -1.84 9.58
C VAL A 149 -10.22 -0.58 9.96
N ILE A 150 -10.18 -0.29 11.24
CA ILE A 150 -9.63 0.96 11.78
C ILE A 150 -8.54 0.64 12.78
N GLU A 151 -7.43 1.36 12.67
CA GLU A 151 -6.38 1.42 13.68
C GLU A 151 -6.51 2.73 14.46
N PHE A 152 -6.36 2.69 15.78
CA PHE A 152 -6.31 3.87 16.61
C PHE A 152 -5.36 3.71 17.79
N VAL A 153 -4.93 4.83 18.35
CA VAL A 153 -4.11 4.89 19.56
C VAL A 153 -5.01 5.27 20.74
N VAL A 154 -4.91 4.55 21.84
CA VAL A 154 -5.64 4.84 23.07
C VAL A 154 -5.09 6.11 23.69
N THR A 155 -5.94 7.11 23.83
CA THR A 155 -5.63 8.41 24.49
C THR A 155 -5.92 8.35 25.99
N GLY A 156 -5.62 9.45 26.72
CA GLY A 156 -5.90 9.54 28.16
C GLY A 156 -7.36 9.30 28.54
N GLU A 157 -8.31 9.61 27.64
CA GLU A 157 -9.75 9.34 27.87
C GLU A 157 -10.10 7.85 27.74
N GLY A 158 -9.30 7.09 27.01
CA GLY A 158 -9.42 5.64 26.87
C GLY A 158 -8.73 4.86 27.97
N GLU A 159 -7.87 5.51 28.76
CA GLU A 159 -7.12 4.87 29.83
C GLU A 159 -8.04 4.29 30.92
N GLY A 160 -7.76 3.07 31.34
CA GLY A 160 -8.55 2.37 32.34
C GLY A 160 -9.84 1.72 31.79
N LYS A 161 -10.24 2.00 30.55
CA LYS A 161 -11.38 1.31 29.91
C LYS A 161 -11.02 -0.13 29.56
N ARG A 162 -12.02 -0.98 29.44
CA ARG A 162 -11.84 -2.41 29.15
C ARG A 162 -11.84 -2.65 27.65
N ALA A 163 -10.98 -3.55 27.18
CA ALA A 163 -10.92 -3.96 25.77
C ALA A 163 -12.25 -4.49 25.25
N GLY A 164 -13.05 -5.13 26.11
CA GLY A 164 -14.39 -5.60 25.77
C GLY A 164 -15.38 -4.50 25.40
N ASN A 165 -15.11 -3.24 25.75
CA ASN A 165 -15.95 -2.11 25.35
C ASN A 165 -15.91 -1.86 23.83
N PHE A 166 -14.86 -2.34 23.14
CA PHE A 166 -14.72 -2.27 21.68
C PHE A 166 -15.26 -3.50 20.97
N ASP A 167 -15.69 -4.52 21.69
CA ASP A 167 -16.31 -5.73 21.12
C ASP A 167 -17.83 -5.67 21.35
N TYR A 168 -18.53 -4.80 20.59
CA TYR A 168 -19.95 -4.53 20.74
C TYR A 168 -20.80 -5.33 19.73
N GLY A 169 -20.78 -6.63 19.87
CA GLY A 169 -21.65 -7.56 19.14
C GLY A 169 -21.52 -7.45 17.62
N VAL A 170 -22.56 -6.91 16.97
CA VAL A 170 -22.63 -6.80 15.50
C VAL A 170 -22.08 -5.49 14.95
N SER A 171 -21.78 -4.51 15.82
CA SER A 171 -21.41 -3.16 15.39
C SER A 171 -19.90 -2.91 15.37
N SER A 172 -19.16 -3.54 16.28
CA SER A 172 -17.69 -3.43 16.33
C SER A 172 -17.04 -4.64 16.96
N ARG A 173 -15.78 -4.90 16.61
CA ARG A 173 -15.00 -6.00 17.14
C ARG A 173 -13.52 -5.64 17.23
N LEU A 174 -12.92 -5.82 18.41
CA LEU A 174 -11.49 -5.67 18.61
C LEU A 174 -10.76 -6.90 18.04
N ILE A 175 -9.85 -6.66 17.10
CA ILE A 175 -9.10 -7.70 16.41
C ILE A 175 -7.72 -7.90 17.05
N ARG A 176 -7.01 -6.78 17.30
CA ARG A 176 -5.64 -6.79 17.85
C ARG A 176 -5.42 -5.63 18.80
N LEU A 177 -4.57 -5.87 19.78
CA LEU A 177 -4.08 -4.87 20.72
C LEU A 177 -2.55 -4.99 20.82
N LEU A 178 -1.85 -3.85 20.70
CA LEU A 178 -0.41 -3.76 20.89
C LEU A 178 -0.10 -2.75 21.99
N ARG A 179 0.87 -3.10 22.83
CA ARG A 179 1.43 -2.24 23.88
C ARG A 179 2.95 -2.26 23.72
N ASP A 180 3.59 -1.10 23.67
CA ASP A 180 5.05 -0.97 23.43
C ASP A 180 5.51 -1.77 22.20
N ASN A 181 4.72 -1.72 21.13
CA ASN A 181 4.94 -2.45 19.88
C ASN A 181 4.97 -3.99 20.01
N LYS A 182 4.43 -4.53 21.11
CA LYS A 182 4.25 -5.98 21.30
C LYS A 182 2.78 -6.34 21.32
N GLU A 183 2.45 -7.45 20.67
CA GLU A 183 1.10 -7.98 20.70
C GLU A 183 0.69 -8.37 22.12
N VAL A 184 -0.43 -7.82 22.60
CA VAL A 184 -1.04 -8.16 23.89
C VAL A 184 -2.18 -9.13 23.65
N PRO A 185 -2.11 -10.36 24.18
CA PRO A 185 -3.26 -11.25 24.23
C PRO A 185 -4.34 -10.60 25.09
N TRP A 186 -5.41 -10.16 24.47
CA TRP A 186 -6.47 -9.46 25.18
C TRP A 186 -7.68 -10.36 25.50
N LYS A 187 -8.35 -10.02 26.58
CA LYS A 187 -9.65 -10.55 26.99
C LYS A 187 -10.62 -9.38 27.21
N PRO A 188 -11.94 -9.61 27.30
CA PRO A 188 -12.88 -8.54 27.52
C PRO A 188 -12.58 -7.65 28.74
N ASP A 189 -11.96 -8.20 29.77
CA ASP A 189 -11.55 -7.52 31.01
C ASP A 189 -10.16 -6.88 30.95
N THR A 190 -9.44 -7.01 29.85
CA THR A 190 -8.11 -6.38 29.66
C THR A 190 -8.27 -4.87 29.72
N THR A 191 -7.52 -4.22 30.62
CA THR A 191 -7.53 -2.77 30.78
C THR A 191 -6.62 -2.12 29.74
N LEU A 192 -7.14 -1.09 29.08
CA LEU A 192 -6.40 -0.27 28.13
C LEU A 192 -5.53 0.75 28.84
N VAL A 193 -4.39 1.06 28.25
CA VAL A 193 -3.43 2.05 28.74
C VAL A 193 -3.18 3.06 27.62
N THR A 194 -2.97 4.32 27.99
CA THR A 194 -2.58 5.38 27.05
C THR A 194 -1.35 4.94 26.24
N GLY A 195 -1.43 5.09 24.91
CA GLY A 195 -0.41 4.63 23.99
C GLY A 195 -0.63 3.20 23.47
N ASP A 196 -1.58 2.42 24.00
CA ASP A 196 -2.00 1.17 23.39
C ASP A 196 -2.50 1.43 21.97
N ARG A 197 -2.14 0.56 21.02
CA ARG A 197 -2.62 0.62 19.64
C ARG A 197 -3.58 -0.53 19.40
N ALA A 198 -4.76 -0.22 18.91
CA ALA A 198 -5.83 -1.18 18.70
C ALA A 198 -6.26 -1.21 17.22
N VAL A 199 -6.54 -2.41 16.71
CA VAL A 199 -7.24 -2.59 15.43
C VAL A 199 -8.61 -3.18 15.69
N ILE A 200 -9.62 -2.53 15.16
CA ILE A 200 -10.99 -2.99 15.20
C ILE A 200 -11.57 -3.13 13.79
N SER A 201 -12.47 -4.07 13.61
CA SER A 201 -13.41 -4.06 12.50
C SER A 201 -14.75 -3.54 13.00
N MET A 202 -15.41 -2.70 12.21
CA MET A 202 -16.66 -2.06 12.65
C MET A 202 -17.60 -1.77 11.49
N ARG A 203 -18.88 -1.66 11.82
CA ARG A 203 -19.90 -1.05 10.97
C ARG A 203 -20.03 0.44 11.28
N LYS A 204 -20.80 1.14 10.45
CA LYS A 204 -21.09 2.57 10.63
C LYS A 204 -21.53 2.90 12.07
N GLU A 205 -22.40 2.09 12.65
CA GLU A 205 -22.93 2.26 14.01
C GLU A 205 -21.85 2.11 15.09
N GLY A 206 -20.74 1.45 14.79
CA GLY A 206 -19.60 1.25 15.69
C GLY A 206 -18.81 2.53 15.99
N TRP A 207 -18.93 3.59 15.18
CA TRP A 207 -18.26 4.86 15.44
C TRP A 207 -18.66 5.48 16.78
N GLN A 208 -19.91 5.29 17.22
CA GLN A 208 -20.34 5.75 18.53
C GLN A 208 -19.53 5.10 19.66
N VAL A 209 -19.23 3.80 19.53
CA VAL A 209 -18.41 3.07 20.51
C VAL A 209 -17.00 3.64 20.61
N ILE A 210 -16.41 4.05 19.49
CA ILE A 210 -15.10 4.70 19.49
C ILE A 210 -15.18 6.07 20.17
N ARG A 211 -16.17 6.89 19.84
CA ARG A 211 -16.38 8.19 20.49
C ARG A 211 -16.54 8.04 22.00
N ASP A 212 -17.40 7.12 22.43
CA ASP A 212 -17.64 6.87 23.86
C ASP A 212 -16.39 6.38 24.59
N CYS A 213 -15.45 5.74 23.88
CA CYS A 213 -14.25 5.19 24.46
C CYS A 213 -13.02 6.11 24.40
N LEU A 214 -12.90 6.93 23.36
CA LEU A 214 -11.73 7.80 23.14
C LEU A 214 -12.05 9.28 23.36
N GLY A 215 -13.33 9.66 23.54
CA GLY A 215 -13.79 11.04 23.55
C GLY A 215 -13.96 11.62 22.14
N GLU A 216 -14.49 12.82 22.06
CA GLU A 216 -14.70 13.49 20.76
C GLU A 216 -13.43 14.11 20.18
N ALA A 217 -12.46 14.48 21.03
CA ALA A 217 -11.27 15.19 20.63
C ALA A 217 -10.41 14.44 19.59
N PRO A 218 -10.12 13.11 19.69
CA PRO A 218 -9.37 12.38 18.68
C PRO A 218 -10.07 12.30 17.33
N LEU A 219 -11.41 12.16 17.35
CA LEU A 219 -12.23 12.04 16.14
C LEU A 219 -12.49 13.38 15.46
N ASN A 220 -12.44 14.46 16.23
CA ASN A 220 -12.53 15.83 15.76
C ASN A 220 -11.15 16.44 15.47
N SER A 221 -10.06 15.69 15.69
CA SER A 221 -8.73 16.16 15.34
C SER A 221 -8.63 16.35 13.82
N LYS A 222 -7.87 17.37 13.41
CA LYS A 222 -7.62 17.66 12.00
C LYS A 222 -7.03 16.43 11.28
N ALA A 223 -6.18 15.68 11.97
CA ALA A 223 -5.59 14.43 11.49
C ALA A 223 -6.63 13.34 11.22
N CYS A 224 -7.59 13.13 12.11
CA CYS A 224 -8.67 12.15 11.93
C CYS A 224 -9.58 12.52 10.76
N ARG A 225 -9.95 13.81 10.63
CA ARG A 225 -10.78 14.30 9.52
C ARG A 225 -10.11 14.11 8.15
N LEU A 226 -8.77 14.20 8.08
CA LEU A 226 -8.00 14.01 6.86
C LEU A 226 -7.91 12.53 6.39
N VAL A 227 -7.98 11.60 7.33
CA VAL A 227 -7.94 10.16 7.04
C VAL A 227 -9.30 9.64 6.58
N ILE A 228 -10.39 10.27 7.03
CA ILE A 228 -11.74 9.93 6.60
C ILE A 228 -11.95 10.52 5.20
N THR A 229 -11.94 9.70 4.17
CA THR A 229 -12.21 10.13 2.80
C THR A 229 -13.63 10.74 2.67
N PRO A 230 -13.90 11.62 1.70
CA PRO A 230 -15.25 12.19 1.51
C PRO A 230 -16.35 11.13 1.39
N SER A 231 -16.03 9.96 0.84
CA SER A 231 -16.96 8.83 0.77
C SER A 231 -17.17 8.16 2.13
N SER A 232 -16.15 8.04 2.97
CA SER A 232 -16.27 7.51 4.32
C SER A 232 -16.87 8.54 5.30
N ALA A 233 -16.59 9.83 5.11
CA ALA A 233 -17.21 10.91 5.91
C ALA A 233 -18.75 10.94 5.73
N ARG A 234 -19.26 10.75 4.50
CA ARG A 234 -20.70 10.63 4.25
C ARG A 234 -21.32 9.39 4.90
N ALA A 235 -20.53 8.40 5.26
CA ALA A 235 -20.98 7.22 6.00
C ALA A 235 -21.09 7.45 7.51
N ILE A 236 -20.53 8.55 8.05
CA ILE A 236 -20.57 8.88 9.48
C ILE A 236 -21.69 9.89 9.70
N GLU A 237 -22.89 9.43 10.12
CA GLU A 237 -23.98 10.32 10.50
C GLU A 237 -23.57 11.18 11.71
N GLY A 238 -23.79 12.50 11.61
CA GLY A 238 -23.46 13.47 12.66
C GLY A 238 -22.12 14.19 12.46
N VAL A 239 -21.42 13.95 11.36
CA VAL A 239 -20.37 14.84 10.85
C VAL A 239 -20.99 15.61 9.69
N ASP A 240 -21.81 16.62 10.02
CA ASP A 240 -22.44 17.52 9.02
C ASP A 240 -21.45 18.55 8.45
N GLU A 241 -20.17 18.51 8.83
CA GLU A 241 -19.13 19.38 8.29
C GLU A 241 -18.43 18.68 7.12
N GLU A 242 -18.35 19.37 5.98
CA GLU A 242 -17.46 18.97 4.90
C GLU A 242 -16.05 18.73 5.44
N PRO A 243 -15.32 17.70 4.96
CA PRO A 243 -13.95 17.43 5.42
C PRO A 243 -13.12 18.71 5.30
N GLU A 244 -12.49 19.10 6.41
CA GLU A 244 -11.75 20.36 6.47
C GLU A 244 -10.65 20.37 5.40
N ARG A 245 -10.63 21.44 4.61
CA ARG A 245 -9.73 21.61 3.48
C ARG A 245 -8.29 21.76 3.99
N ALA A 246 -7.45 20.76 3.75
CA ALA A 246 -6.05 20.81 4.17
C ALA A 246 -5.20 21.62 3.20
N THR A 247 -4.21 22.33 3.74
CA THR A 247 -3.17 23.00 2.96
C THR A 247 -1.97 22.07 2.82
N ILE A 248 -1.62 21.71 1.59
CA ILE A 248 -0.61 20.70 1.29
C ILE A 248 0.46 21.27 0.35
N VAL A 249 1.73 21.11 0.71
CA VAL A 249 2.85 21.48 -0.15
C VAL A 249 3.53 20.20 -0.68
N ILE A 250 3.66 20.10 -2.00
CA ILE A 250 4.35 19.01 -2.68
C ILE A 250 5.62 19.54 -3.32
N ALA A 251 6.77 19.06 -2.87
CA ALA A 251 8.08 19.44 -3.39
C ALA A 251 8.55 18.43 -4.44
N GLY A 252 8.50 18.85 -5.71
CA GLY A 252 8.86 18.09 -6.90
C GLY A 252 7.66 17.72 -7.78
N CYS A 253 7.65 18.20 -9.02
CA CYS A 253 6.67 17.82 -10.06
C CYS A 253 7.14 16.60 -10.88
N SER A 254 7.58 15.55 -10.19
CA SER A 254 7.81 14.26 -10.84
C SER A 254 6.45 13.63 -11.27
N ALA A 255 6.46 12.56 -12.07
CA ALA A 255 5.21 11.88 -12.42
C ALA A 255 4.37 11.51 -11.17
N VAL A 256 5.04 11.06 -10.09
CA VAL A 256 4.38 10.73 -8.82
C VAL A 256 3.88 11.99 -8.11
N GLY A 257 4.70 13.06 -8.06
CA GLY A 257 4.29 14.32 -7.43
C GLY A 257 3.10 14.96 -8.13
N ALA A 258 3.08 14.94 -9.46
CA ALA A 258 1.95 15.43 -10.25
C ALA A 258 0.68 14.60 -10.04
N GLN A 259 0.82 13.26 -10.00
CA GLN A 259 -0.31 12.36 -9.73
C GLN A 259 -0.84 12.54 -8.30
N LEU A 260 0.04 12.67 -7.31
CA LEU A 260 -0.33 12.94 -5.92
C LEU A 260 -1.06 14.28 -5.80
N ALA A 261 -0.53 15.33 -6.44
CA ALA A 261 -1.14 16.65 -6.46
C ALA A 261 -2.55 16.62 -7.06
N TYR A 262 -2.72 15.87 -8.14
CA TYR A 262 -4.02 15.69 -8.79
C TYR A 262 -5.01 14.98 -7.85
N ILE A 263 -4.64 13.85 -7.27
CA ILE A 263 -5.49 13.08 -6.34
C ILE A 263 -5.95 13.96 -5.18
N LEU A 264 -5.01 14.64 -4.53
CA LEU A 264 -5.30 15.50 -3.37
C LEU A 264 -6.15 16.73 -3.72
N SER A 265 -5.95 17.31 -4.91
CA SER A 265 -6.80 18.39 -5.41
C SER A 265 -8.22 17.90 -5.69
N MET A 266 -8.38 16.68 -6.22
CA MET A 266 -9.71 16.07 -6.45
C MET A 266 -10.39 15.68 -5.13
N ASP A 267 -9.62 15.37 -4.08
CA ASP A 267 -10.13 15.17 -2.72
C ASP A 267 -10.56 16.49 -2.04
N GLY A 268 -10.38 17.65 -2.71
CA GLY A 268 -10.84 18.96 -2.25
C GLY A 268 -9.81 19.73 -1.40
N HIS A 269 -8.55 19.29 -1.34
CA HIS A 269 -7.48 19.97 -0.58
C HIS A 269 -6.84 21.13 -1.35
N ASP A 270 -6.25 22.08 -0.62
CA ASP A 270 -5.45 23.17 -1.18
C ASP A 270 -4.01 22.70 -1.42
N VAL A 271 -3.67 22.44 -2.67
CA VAL A 271 -2.38 21.85 -3.02
C VAL A 271 -1.50 22.84 -3.75
N THR A 272 -0.26 23.05 -3.26
CA THR A 272 0.78 23.83 -3.96
C THR A 272 1.92 22.89 -4.35
N VAL A 273 2.29 22.90 -5.64
CA VAL A 273 3.44 22.11 -6.17
C VAL A 273 4.62 23.04 -6.39
N VAL A 274 5.75 22.75 -5.75
CA VAL A 274 7.04 23.45 -5.91
C VAL A 274 7.95 22.61 -6.80
N GLU A 275 8.47 23.20 -7.90
CA GLU A 275 9.38 22.54 -8.83
C GLU A 275 10.45 23.49 -9.36
N GLU A 276 11.70 23.05 -9.41
CA GLU A 276 12.83 23.85 -9.89
C GLU A 276 12.76 24.09 -11.41
N ASP A 277 12.37 23.06 -12.16
CA ASP A 277 12.19 23.12 -13.62
C ASP A 277 10.71 23.34 -13.97
N PRO A 278 10.30 24.56 -14.33
CA PRO A 278 8.91 24.89 -14.59
C PRO A 278 8.32 24.11 -15.80
N VAL A 279 9.18 23.60 -16.69
CA VAL A 279 8.73 22.76 -17.80
C VAL A 279 7.99 21.52 -17.27
N LEU A 280 8.38 20.98 -16.10
CA LEU A 280 7.79 19.78 -15.55
C LEU A 280 6.33 19.93 -15.10
N PHE A 281 5.84 21.16 -14.97
CA PHE A 281 4.41 21.40 -14.68
C PHE A 281 3.46 20.90 -15.77
N TYR A 282 3.96 20.61 -16.98
CA TYR A 282 3.12 19.95 -18.02
C TYR A 282 2.58 18.59 -17.60
N ARG A 283 3.15 17.97 -16.55
CA ARG A 283 2.69 16.69 -16.02
C ARG A 283 1.42 16.79 -15.20
N LEU A 284 1.10 17.99 -14.72
CA LEU A 284 -0.15 18.22 -13.99
C LEU A 284 -1.31 18.15 -15.00
N PRO A 285 -2.34 17.33 -14.71
CA PRO A 285 -3.54 17.29 -15.56
C PRO A 285 -4.23 18.65 -15.62
N SER A 286 -4.97 18.91 -16.70
CA SER A 286 -5.73 20.17 -16.87
C SER A 286 -6.77 20.41 -15.77
N GLN A 287 -7.21 19.35 -15.11
CA GLN A 287 -8.16 19.38 -13.99
C GLN A 287 -7.50 19.74 -12.66
N TYR A 288 -6.16 19.81 -12.58
CA TYR A 288 -5.48 20.25 -11.37
C TYR A 288 -5.82 21.71 -11.06
N GLY A 289 -6.54 21.93 -9.96
CA GLY A 289 -7.00 23.26 -9.53
C GLY A 289 -6.09 23.97 -8.52
N GLY A 290 -4.95 23.36 -8.17
CA GLY A 290 -4.01 23.90 -7.17
C GLY A 290 -3.03 24.92 -7.75
N ARG A 291 -2.07 25.35 -6.90
CA ARG A 291 -1.03 26.33 -7.25
C ARG A 291 0.26 25.65 -7.70
N THR A 292 1.00 26.31 -8.58
CA THR A 292 2.36 25.92 -8.97
C THR A 292 3.34 27.02 -8.63
N LEU A 293 4.50 26.67 -8.12
CA LEU A 293 5.56 27.60 -7.76
C LEU A 293 6.90 27.09 -8.27
N ARG A 294 7.68 27.97 -8.92
CA ARG A 294 9.05 27.65 -9.28
C ARG A 294 9.96 27.82 -8.07
N GLY A 295 10.63 26.74 -7.66
CA GLY A 295 11.55 26.78 -6.53
C GLY A 295 12.20 25.43 -6.26
N ARG A 296 13.22 25.41 -5.41
CA ARG A 296 13.87 24.19 -4.97
C ARG A 296 13.11 23.57 -3.80
N ALA A 297 13.04 22.25 -3.79
CA ALA A 297 12.30 21.46 -2.80
C ALA A 297 12.67 21.72 -1.32
N TYR A 298 13.85 22.24 -1.06
CA TYR A 298 14.42 22.49 0.28
C TYR A 298 14.76 23.96 0.53
N ASP A 299 14.44 24.86 -0.42
CA ASP A 299 14.66 26.28 -0.29
C ASP A 299 13.58 26.91 0.58
N SER A 300 13.98 27.46 1.73
CA SER A 300 13.05 28.03 2.70
C SER A 300 12.22 29.19 2.14
N GLU A 301 12.79 30.05 1.29
CA GLU A 301 12.05 31.18 0.70
C GLU A 301 10.95 30.65 -0.25
N ALA A 302 11.29 29.70 -1.10
CA ALA A 302 10.32 29.07 -2.00
C ALA A 302 9.24 28.31 -1.23
N LEU A 303 9.59 27.62 -0.15
CA LEU A 303 8.64 26.91 0.69
C LEU A 303 7.70 27.86 1.46
N ILE A 304 8.21 29.01 1.95
CA ILE A 304 7.39 30.05 2.59
C ILE A 304 6.39 30.62 1.56
N GLU A 305 6.84 30.94 0.35
CA GLU A 305 5.96 31.41 -0.73
C GLU A 305 4.90 30.35 -1.11
N ALA A 306 5.25 29.06 -1.01
CA ALA A 306 4.31 27.96 -1.21
C ALA A 306 3.30 27.80 -0.07
N GLY A 307 3.47 28.49 1.06
CA GLY A 307 2.57 28.46 2.20
C GLY A 307 2.91 27.39 3.23
N ILE A 308 4.16 26.90 3.30
CA ILE A 308 4.56 25.80 4.20
C ILE A 308 4.33 26.11 5.68
N GLU A 309 4.41 27.39 6.10
CA GLU A 309 4.19 27.81 7.49
C GLU A 309 2.78 27.49 8.00
N LYS A 310 1.82 27.32 7.07
CA LYS A 310 0.43 26.99 7.38
C LYS A 310 0.05 25.62 6.83
N ALA A 311 1.03 24.88 6.31
CA ALA A 311 0.76 23.59 5.70
C ALA A 311 0.41 22.53 6.76
N ASP A 312 -0.62 21.77 6.49
CA ASP A 312 -1.02 20.61 7.28
C ASP A 312 -0.20 19.38 6.89
N ALA A 313 0.24 19.33 5.62
CA ALA A 313 1.01 18.21 5.11
C ALA A 313 2.07 18.64 4.08
N PHE A 314 3.15 17.87 4.01
CA PHE A 314 4.24 18.06 3.07
C PHE A 314 4.70 16.75 2.45
N ALA A 315 4.86 16.72 1.13
CA ALA A 315 5.37 15.55 0.40
C ALA A 315 6.60 15.89 -0.44
N ALA A 316 7.72 15.23 -0.19
CA ALA A 316 8.92 15.34 -1.02
C ALA A 316 8.93 14.26 -2.11
N THR A 317 8.81 14.65 -3.37
CA THR A 317 8.61 13.75 -4.53
C THR A 317 9.57 13.99 -5.68
N THR A 318 10.73 14.61 -5.42
CA THR A 318 11.75 14.85 -6.45
C THR A 318 12.37 13.54 -6.94
N LYS A 319 13.28 13.61 -7.90
CA LYS A 319 13.98 12.43 -8.46
C LYS A 319 15.14 11.93 -7.58
N LEU A 320 15.54 12.66 -6.55
CA LEU A 320 16.73 12.41 -5.75
C LEU A 320 16.39 12.13 -4.29
N ASP A 321 16.76 10.95 -3.79
CA ASP A 321 16.50 10.54 -2.40
C ASP A 321 17.06 11.52 -1.37
N ASN A 322 18.29 12.04 -1.59
CA ASN A 322 18.90 12.99 -0.65
C ASN A 322 18.15 14.33 -0.63
N THR A 323 17.66 14.78 -1.80
CA THR A 323 16.83 16.01 -1.89
C THR A 323 15.50 15.80 -1.17
N ASN A 324 14.87 14.62 -1.33
CA ASN A 324 13.61 14.29 -0.66
C ASN A 324 13.79 14.21 0.86
N LEU A 325 14.89 13.61 1.31
CA LEU A 325 15.23 13.57 2.73
C LEU A 325 15.43 14.97 3.30
N MET A 326 16.28 15.80 2.66
CA MET A 326 16.55 17.16 3.09
C MET A 326 15.28 18.01 3.13
N ALA A 327 14.44 17.93 2.10
CA ALA A 327 13.19 18.67 2.04
C ALA A 327 12.23 18.26 3.18
N ALA A 328 12.15 16.97 3.47
CA ALA A 328 11.34 16.44 4.57
C ALA A 328 11.85 16.93 5.95
N GLU A 329 13.17 16.94 6.15
CA GLU A 329 13.81 17.46 7.37
C GLU A 329 13.53 18.97 7.55
N VAL A 330 13.64 19.75 6.48
CA VAL A 330 13.33 21.19 6.49
C VAL A 330 11.84 21.40 6.85
N ALA A 331 10.93 20.69 6.19
CA ALA A 331 9.51 20.80 6.46
C ALA A 331 9.17 20.46 7.93
N ARG A 332 9.76 19.39 8.45
CA ARG A 332 9.48 18.87 9.80
C ARG A 332 10.11 19.71 10.90
N HIS A 333 11.40 20.03 10.78
CA HIS A 333 12.19 20.62 11.88
C HIS A 333 12.32 22.16 11.83
N ILE A 334 12.16 22.76 10.66
CA ILE A 334 12.20 24.23 10.53
C ILE A 334 10.78 24.79 10.55
N PHE A 335 9.85 24.17 9.80
CA PHE A 335 8.49 24.68 9.67
C PHE A 335 7.48 23.94 10.54
N ASN A 336 7.88 22.86 11.24
CA ASN A 336 7.02 22.06 12.12
C ASN A 336 5.74 21.55 11.43
N VAL A 337 5.83 21.19 10.13
CA VAL A 337 4.70 20.61 9.42
C VAL A 337 4.33 19.28 10.08
N PRO A 338 3.06 19.08 10.48
CA PRO A 338 2.68 17.90 11.26
C PRO A 338 2.77 16.59 10.46
N HIS A 339 2.40 16.61 9.19
CA HIS A 339 2.40 15.42 8.34
C HIS A 339 3.42 15.54 7.22
N VAL A 340 4.54 14.83 7.33
CA VAL A 340 5.62 14.87 6.34
C VAL A 340 5.89 13.47 5.81
N THR A 341 5.95 13.32 4.48
CA THR A 341 6.37 12.08 3.82
C THR A 341 7.38 12.35 2.71
N ALA A 342 8.23 11.38 2.45
CA ALA A 342 9.22 11.45 1.39
C ALA A 342 9.19 10.23 0.48
N ARG A 343 9.35 10.44 -0.82
CA ARG A 343 9.59 9.37 -1.77
C ARG A 343 11.01 8.85 -1.64
N LEU A 344 11.16 7.53 -1.60
CA LEU A 344 12.44 6.84 -1.60
C LEU A 344 12.56 5.91 -2.82
N PHE A 345 13.68 6.02 -3.55
CA PHE A 345 13.96 5.18 -4.71
C PHE A 345 14.88 4.01 -4.37
N ASN A 346 15.93 4.25 -3.56
CA ASN A 346 16.92 3.25 -3.22
C ASN A 346 16.61 2.61 -1.86
N PRO A 347 16.18 1.34 -1.82
CA PRO A 347 15.88 0.63 -0.57
C PRO A 347 17.03 0.60 0.42
N ASP A 348 18.30 0.66 -0.04
CA ASP A 348 19.48 0.64 0.84
C ASP A 348 19.54 1.86 1.78
N LYS A 349 18.83 2.93 1.45
CA LYS A 349 18.74 4.15 2.27
C LYS A 349 17.62 4.13 3.30
N GLU A 350 16.79 3.10 3.34
CA GLU A 350 15.68 3.01 4.31
C GLU A 350 16.15 3.13 5.77
N ALA A 351 17.32 2.57 6.09
CA ALA A 351 17.89 2.68 7.43
C ALA A 351 18.16 4.13 7.83
N THR A 352 18.63 4.96 6.88
CA THR A 352 18.88 6.39 7.11
C THR A 352 17.59 7.17 7.35
N PHE A 353 16.56 6.94 6.51
CA PHE A 353 15.25 7.60 6.66
C PHE A 353 14.60 7.24 8.01
N ARG A 354 14.66 5.97 8.40
CA ARG A 354 14.16 5.50 9.71
C ARG A 354 14.94 6.10 10.89
N ALA A 355 16.27 6.16 10.79
CA ALA A 355 17.11 6.72 11.86
C ALA A 355 16.83 8.21 12.11
N LEU A 356 16.45 8.96 11.05
CA LEU A 356 16.05 10.35 11.13
C LEU A 356 14.55 10.53 11.43
N GLY A 357 13.78 9.43 11.55
CA GLY A 357 12.35 9.49 11.85
C GLY A 357 11.50 10.07 10.73
N VAL A 358 11.99 10.09 9.48
CA VAL A 358 11.23 10.57 8.33
C VAL A 358 10.33 9.47 7.80
N ASN A 359 9.03 9.75 7.68
CA ASN A 359 8.10 8.86 7.00
C ASN A 359 8.43 8.81 5.51
N TYR A 360 8.46 7.61 4.93
CA TYR A 360 8.81 7.45 3.52
C TYR A 360 8.00 6.34 2.85
N VAL A 361 7.90 6.44 1.54
CA VAL A 361 7.37 5.38 0.68
C VAL A 361 8.45 4.94 -0.30
N CYS A 362 8.93 3.71 -0.15
CA CYS A 362 9.90 3.12 -1.07
C CYS A 362 9.19 2.52 -2.29
N GLY A 363 9.17 3.30 -3.41
CA GLY A 363 8.48 2.87 -4.62
C GLY A 363 9.03 1.61 -5.26
N THR A 364 10.34 1.35 -5.11
CA THR A 364 10.98 0.12 -5.61
C THR A 364 10.42 -1.12 -4.93
N ARG A 365 10.37 -1.11 -3.60
CA ARG A 365 9.88 -2.24 -2.82
C ARG A 365 8.37 -2.43 -2.98
N LEU A 366 7.62 -1.33 -2.93
CA LEU A 366 6.17 -1.35 -3.09
C LEU A 366 5.76 -1.99 -4.42
N LEU A 367 6.39 -1.58 -5.53
CA LEU A 367 6.07 -2.11 -6.84
C LEU A 367 6.51 -3.57 -7.00
N ALA A 368 7.73 -3.92 -6.55
CA ALA A 368 8.22 -5.31 -6.64
C ALA A 368 7.30 -6.27 -5.87
N GLN A 369 6.85 -5.84 -4.68
CA GLN A 369 5.91 -6.62 -3.87
C GLN A 369 4.55 -6.78 -4.57
N ALA A 370 3.98 -5.70 -5.09
CA ALA A 370 2.70 -5.75 -5.80
C ALA A 370 2.76 -6.63 -7.06
N MET A 371 3.89 -6.60 -7.78
CA MET A 371 4.10 -7.46 -8.95
C MET A 371 4.24 -8.93 -8.55
N LEU A 372 5.00 -9.22 -7.49
CA LEU A 372 5.15 -10.58 -6.97
C LEU A 372 3.79 -11.20 -6.62
N GLU A 373 2.97 -10.45 -5.88
CA GLU A 373 1.64 -10.89 -5.48
C GLU A 373 0.73 -11.20 -6.67
N ARG A 374 0.73 -10.31 -7.66
CA ARG A 374 -0.10 -10.45 -8.85
C ARG A 374 0.34 -11.60 -9.76
N MET A 375 1.66 -11.74 -9.97
CA MET A 375 2.22 -12.80 -10.83
C MET A 375 2.01 -14.20 -10.28
N LEU A 376 2.10 -14.34 -8.96
CA LEU A 376 1.97 -15.65 -8.33
C LEU A 376 0.50 -16.05 -8.11
N HIS A 377 -0.47 -15.22 -8.55
CA HIS A 377 -1.89 -15.41 -8.25
C HIS A 377 -2.08 -15.87 -6.81
N LEU A 378 -1.42 -15.15 -5.90
CA LEU A 378 -1.53 -15.47 -4.49
C LEU A 378 -3.01 -15.54 -4.15
N PRO A 379 -3.47 -16.59 -3.46
CA PRO A 379 -4.88 -16.73 -3.11
C PRO A 379 -5.35 -15.63 -2.14
N VAL A 380 -4.59 -14.56 -2.08
CA VAL A 380 -4.77 -13.39 -1.24
C VAL A 380 -4.98 -12.18 -2.14
N ALA A 381 -6.21 -11.70 -2.21
CA ALA A 381 -6.57 -10.47 -2.90
C ALA A 381 -6.47 -9.31 -1.90
N GLY A 382 -5.72 -8.28 -2.24
CA GLY A 382 -5.56 -7.09 -1.42
C GLY A 382 -4.66 -7.29 -0.19
N ARG A 383 -3.57 -6.55 -0.13
CA ARG A 383 -2.73 -6.40 1.05
C ARG A 383 -2.77 -4.96 1.53
N GLY A 384 -3.03 -4.80 2.81
CA GLY A 384 -2.80 -3.58 3.56
C GLY A 384 -1.79 -3.85 4.67
N SER A 385 -1.41 -2.83 5.39
CA SER A 385 -0.60 -2.97 6.58
C SER A 385 -1.07 -2.02 7.67
N CYS A 386 -0.95 -2.43 8.91
CA CYS A 386 -1.23 -1.61 10.08
C CYS A 386 -0.05 -1.62 11.06
N PHE A 387 -0.08 -0.72 12.02
CA PHE A 387 1.00 -0.54 13.01
C PHE A 387 2.37 -0.29 12.37
N ASN A 388 2.45 0.63 11.40
CA ASN A 388 3.69 0.95 10.69
C ASN A 388 4.36 -0.30 10.08
N ASN A 389 3.58 -1.11 9.36
CA ASN A 389 4.00 -2.37 8.73
C ASN A 389 4.38 -3.50 9.69
N MET A 390 3.91 -3.49 10.92
CA MET A 390 4.11 -4.60 11.86
C MET A 390 3.13 -5.75 11.64
N LEU A 391 1.92 -5.44 11.16
CA LEU A 391 0.90 -6.42 10.80
C LEU A 391 0.45 -6.20 9.36
N ASP A 392 0.29 -7.29 8.64
CA ASP A 392 -0.30 -7.30 7.30
C ASP A 392 -1.80 -7.58 7.39
N ILE A 393 -2.57 -6.89 6.56
CA ILE A 393 -3.99 -7.16 6.31
C ILE A 393 -4.08 -7.90 4.98
N VAL A 394 -4.82 -8.99 4.94
CA VAL A 394 -4.99 -9.82 3.74
C VAL A 394 -6.44 -10.20 3.53
N GLU A 395 -6.87 -10.20 2.28
CA GLU A 395 -8.18 -10.72 1.87
C GLU A 395 -7.98 -11.95 0.99
N PHE A 396 -8.73 -13.02 1.25
CA PHE A 396 -8.64 -14.26 0.50
C PHE A 396 -9.98 -15.01 0.48
N THR A 397 -10.13 -15.91 -0.48
CA THR A 397 -11.31 -16.74 -0.58
C THR A 397 -11.20 -17.96 0.33
N CYS A 398 -12.27 -18.27 1.07
CA CYS A 398 -12.37 -19.44 1.93
C CYS A 398 -12.12 -20.73 1.13
N PRO A 399 -11.08 -21.51 1.48
CA PRO A 399 -10.80 -22.77 0.80
C PRO A 399 -11.86 -23.82 1.12
N GLU A 400 -12.01 -24.83 0.24
CA GLU A 400 -12.94 -25.94 0.41
C GLU A 400 -12.74 -26.70 1.73
N SER A 401 -11.49 -26.88 2.14
CA SER A 401 -11.13 -27.53 3.40
C SER A 401 -11.61 -26.83 4.67
N TRP A 402 -12.08 -25.57 4.55
CA TRP A 402 -12.65 -24.80 5.66
C TRP A 402 -14.17 -24.69 5.59
N ASP A 403 -14.81 -25.28 4.57
CA ASP A 403 -16.28 -25.29 4.49
C ASP A 403 -16.89 -25.99 5.71
N GLY A 404 -17.84 -25.34 6.37
CA GLY A 404 -18.46 -25.84 7.60
C GLY A 404 -17.59 -25.75 8.86
N ARG A 405 -16.35 -25.27 8.78
CA ARG A 405 -15.47 -25.04 9.94
C ARG A 405 -15.74 -23.68 10.56
N THR A 406 -15.35 -23.53 11.85
CA THR A 406 -15.48 -22.26 12.54
C THR A 406 -14.28 -21.35 12.27
N MET A 407 -14.46 -20.04 12.47
CA MET A 407 -13.39 -19.05 12.40
C MET A 407 -12.25 -19.37 13.38
N ARG A 408 -12.56 -19.91 14.56
CA ARG A 408 -11.57 -20.37 15.55
C ARG A 408 -10.65 -21.44 14.95
N TYR A 409 -11.20 -22.42 14.24
CA TYR A 409 -10.39 -23.45 13.58
C TYR A 409 -9.39 -22.85 12.59
N ALA A 410 -9.81 -21.88 11.79
CA ALA A 410 -8.95 -21.20 10.83
C ALA A 410 -7.85 -20.37 11.53
N SER A 411 -8.20 -19.66 12.61
CA SER A 411 -7.25 -18.91 13.44
C SER A 411 -6.19 -19.82 14.09
N ASP A 412 -6.61 -20.93 14.67
CA ASP A 412 -5.71 -21.89 15.34
C ASP A 412 -4.70 -22.52 14.34
N LYS A 413 -5.17 -22.80 13.12
CA LYS A 413 -4.35 -23.37 12.04
C LYS A 413 -3.28 -22.40 11.52
N THR A 414 -3.61 -21.12 11.40
CA THR A 414 -2.77 -20.12 10.70
C THR A 414 -2.07 -19.17 11.64
N GLY A 415 -2.62 -18.94 12.83
CA GLY A 415 -2.21 -17.89 13.77
C GLY A 415 -2.63 -16.48 13.32
N VAL A 416 -3.52 -16.40 12.31
CA VAL A 416 -4.05 -15.14 11.77
C VAL A 416 -5.35 -14.82 12.52
N SER A 417 -5.56 -13.55 12.87
CA SER A 417 -6.86 -13.06 13.34
C SER A 417 -7.70 -12.58 12.18
N PHE A 418 -8.99 -12.82 12.25
CA PHE A 418 -9.89 -12.46 11.17
C PHE A 418 -10.77 -11.29 11.58
N ALA A 419 -10.89 -10.30 10.68
CA ALA A 419 -11.59 -9.06 10.91
C ALA A 419 -13.06 -9.16 10.52
N TYR A 420 -13.34 -9.65 9.32
CA TYR A 420 -14.68 -9.82 8.81
C TYR A 420 -14.73 -10.86 7.67
N VAL A 421 -15.95 -11.25 7.33
CA VAL A 421 -16.26 -12.15 6.21
C VAL A 421 -17.29 -11.50 5.31
N VAL A 422 -17.11 -11.60 3.99
CA VAL A 422 -18.10 -11.22 2.99
C VAL A 422 -18.67 -12.48 2.36
N ARG A 423 -19.98 -12.66 2.43
CA ARG A 423 -20.72 -13.76 1.83
C ARG A 423 -21.85 -13.20 0.97
N ARG A 424 -21.85 -13.50 -0.34
CA ARG A 424 -22.87 -13.01 -1.27
C ARG A 424 -23.15 -11.51 -1.12
N SER A 425 -22.11 -10.70 -1.13
CA SER A 425 -22.16 -9.24 -0.96
C SER A 425 -22.68 -8.75 0.40
N THR A 426 -22.79 -9.62 1.40
CA THR A 426 -23.14 -9.23 2.77
C THR A 426 -21.91 -9.38 3.66
N GLY A 427 -21.55 -8.30 4.38
CA GLY A 427 -20.44 -8.28 5.34
C GLY A 427 -20.87 -8.77 6.73
N TYR A 428 -20.04 -9.58 7.37
CA TYR A 428 -20.22 -10.10 8.72
C TYR A 428 -18.99 -9.81 9.56
N LEU A 429 -19.17 -9.16 10.72
CA LEU A 429 -18.16 -9.15 11.77
C LEU A 429 -18.11 -10.53 12.40
N ALA A 430 -17.11 -11.33 12.02
CA ALA A 430 -17.08 -12.74 12.35
C ALA A 430 -16.48 -12.98 13.74
N ASP A 431 -17.20 -13.72 14.61
CA ASP A 431 -16.68 -14.21 15.88
C ASP A 431 -15.98 -15.56 15.73
N ALA A 432 -15.39 -16.04 16.83
CA ALA A 432 -14.68 -17.32 16.83
C ALA A 432 -15.56 -18.54 16.45
N ASN A 433 -16.87 -18.43 16.62
CA ASN A 433 -17.85 -19.48 16.34
C ASN A 433 -18.50 -19.32 14.96
N PHE A 434 -18.19 -18.22 14.23
CA PHE A 434 -18.71 -18.00 12.88
C PHE A 434 -18.35 -19.16 11.96
N VAL A 435 -19.35 -19.74 11.30
CA VAL A 435 -19.16 -20.90 10.41
C VAL A 435 -18.82 -20.41 9.01
N LEU A 436 -17.64 -20.75 8.54
CA LEU A 436 -17.13 -20.44 7.21
C LEU A 436 -17.82 -21.29 6.13
N ARG A 437 -17.92 -20.73 4.93
CA ARG A 437 -18.42 -21.41 3.74
C ARG A 437 -17.45 -21.24 2.58
N LYS A 438 -17.32 -22.26 1.74
CA LYS A 438 -16.60 -22.19 0.48
C LYS A 438 -17.03 -20.95 -0.32
N GLY A 439 -16.09 -20.17 -0.78
CA GLY A 439 -16.34 -18.94 -1.54
C GLY A 439 -16.59 -17.68 -0.71
N ASP A 440 -16.60 -17.77 0.64
CA ASP A 440 -16.57 -16.56 1.48
C ASP A 440 -15.28 -15.78 1.21
N SER A 441 -15.35 -14.45 1.09
CA SER A 441 -14.17 -13.59 1.14
C SER A 441 -13.87 -13.27 2.60
N ILE A 442 -12.64 -13.56 3.04
CA ILE A 442 -12.23 -13.45 4.44
C ILE A 442 -11.10 -12.43 4.54
N THR A 443 -11.24 -11.46 5.43
CA THR A 443 -10.16 -10.52 5.76
C THR A 443 -9.48 -10.92 7.05
N GLY A 444 -8.17 -11.10 6.98
CA GLY A 444 -7.32 -11.50 8.10
C GLY A 444 -6.17 -10.54 8.38
N LEU A 445 -5.72 -10.51 9.64
CA LEU A 445 -4.58 -9.73 10.11
C LEU A 445 -3.56 -10.62 10.82
N GLY A 446 -2.29 -10.40 10.53
CA GLY A 446 -1.21 -11.13 11.17
C GLY A 446 0.16 -10.55 10.88
N SER A 447 1.19 -10.96 11.63
CA SER A 447 2.56 -10.63 11.25
C SER A 447 2.90 -11.24 9.88
N SER A 448 3.83 -10.63 9.15
CA SER A 448 4.25 -11.11 7.81
C SER A 448 4.58 -12.61 7.80
N LYS A 449 5.19 -13.11 8.89
CA LYS A 449 5.48 -14.56 9.06
C LYS A 449 4.21 -15.42 9.12
N ARG A 450 3.15 -14.94 9.80
CA ARG A 450 1.87 -15.66 9.91
C ARG A 450 1.10 -15.61 8.60
N ILE A 451 1.13 -14.48 7.91
CA ILE A 451 0.51 -14.32 6.59
C ILE A 451 1.19 -15.22 5.56
N LEU A 452 2.52 -15.26 5.50
CA LEU A 452 3.25 -16.20 4.65
C LEU A 452 2.90 -17.68 4.95
N ARG A 453 2.64 -18.01 6.21
CA ARG A 453 2.18 -19.37 6.59
C ARG A 453 0.77 -19.65 6.07
N LEU A 454 -0.15 -18.68 6.19
CA LEU A 454 -1.49 -18.76 5.63
C LEU A 454 -1.44 -18.95 4.11
N GLU A 455 -0.65 -18.17 3.40
CA GLU A 455 -0.50 -18.25 1.95
C GLU A 455 0.01 -19.62 1.50
N ARG A 456 1.06 -20.14 2.14
CA ARG A 456 1.54 -21.51 1.85
C ARG A 456 0.49 -22.58 2.10
N TYR A 457 -0.31 -22.40 3.14
CA TYR A 457 -1.42 -23.30 3.42
C TYR A 457 -2.47 -23.24 2.33
N LEU A 458 -2.88 -22.03 1.89
CA LEU A 458 -3.89 -21.85 0.85
C LEU A 458 -3.42 -22.38 -0.52
N ARG A 459 -2.16 -22.17 -0.89
CA ARG A 459 -1.58 -22.73 -2.13
C ARG A 459 -1.67 -24.26 -2.16
N LYS A 460 -1.27 -24.92 -1.08
CA LYS A 460 -1.35 -26.40 -0.99
C LYS A 460 -2.77 -26.95 -1.15
N GLN A 461 -3.80 -26.14 -0.84
CA GLN A 461 -5.20 -26.51 -1.02
C GLN A 461 -5.70 -26.32 -2.45
N GLN A 462 -5.00 -25.55 -3.29
CA GLN A 462 -5.33 -25.36 -4.71
C GLN A 462 -4.63 -26.37 -5.62
N GLU A 463 -3.51 -26.94 -5.18
CA GLU A 463 -2.69 -27.90 -5.92
C GLU A 463 -3.15 -29.36 -5.71
N GLY A 464 -4.02 -29.65 -4.76
CA GLY A 464 -4.60 -30.97 -4.45
C GLY A 464 -6.09 -31.03 -4.71
#